data_6686ec0dc70528fde4c8638539745758
#
_entry.id   6686ec0dc70528fde4c8638539745758
#
_cell.length_a   1.000
_cell.length_b   1.000
_cell.length_c   1.000
_cell.angle_alpha   90.00
_cell.angle_beta   90.00
_cell.angle_gamma   90.00
#
_symmetry.space_group_name_H-M   'P 1'
#
loop_
_entity.id
_entity.type
_entity.pdbx_description
1 polymer ?
#
loop_
_entity_poly.entity_id
_entity_poly.type
_entity_poly.pdbx_seq_one_letter_code
_entity_poly.pdbx_strand_id
1 'polypeptide(L)'
;VTGTVANAKLSASALVNTAAGLTGDVTVTASTALAGSLADTLNLAFVSNANGVAGLTGQALTGGTVAITGAVYDLANAAVTPTLTFGNVRTGAVGTVGVTNAAITSAQYQDSLDVTATSANARLALTNPATIAADAAGDVTVRAATAGSLDATLSVGLVSNARGVTGLDDTALAA
;
A
#
# COMPACT_ATOMS: atom_id res chain seq x y z
N VAL A 1 -8.53 12.98 -30.79
CA VAL A 1 -9.22 12.23 -29.75
C VAL A 1 -8.87 12.85 -28.40
N THR A 2 -9.85 13.05 -27.55
CA THR A 2 -9.66 13.55 -26.19
C THR A 2 -10.15 12.48 -25.20
N GLY A 3 -9.27 12.11 -24.27
CA GLY A 3 -9.63 11.25 -23.14
C GLY A 3 -9.82 12.08 -21.87
N THR A 4 -10.86 11.81 -21.09
CA THR A 4 -11.10 12.44 -19.79
C THR A 4 -11.40 11.40 -18.72
N VAL A 5 -10.89 11.64 -17.52
CA VAL A 5 -11.10 10.85 -16.30
C VAL A 5 -11.57 11.79 -15.18
N ALA A 6 -12.36 11.28 -14.26
CA ALA A 6 -12.89 12.05 -13.11
C ALA A 6 -12.06 11.84 -11.83
N ASN A 7 -11.42 10.68 -11.68
CA ASN A 7 -10.60 10.37 -10.52
C ASN A 7 -9.32 11.22 -10.51
N ALA A 8 -9.14 12.06 -9.49
CA ALA A 8 -7.99 12.98 -9.37
C ALA A 8 -6.61 12.28 -9.32
N LYS A 9 -6.57 10.95 -9.09
CA LYS A 9 -5.34 10.14 -9.14
C LYS A 9 -4.98 9.69 -10.55
N LEU A 10 -5.85 9.93 -11.54
CA LEU A 10 -5.65 9.54 -12.91
C LEU A 10 -5.47 10.77 -13.80
N SER A 11 -4.70 10.61 -14.85
CA SER A 11 -4.61 11.56 -15.95
C SER A 11 -4.66 10.83 -17.27
N ALA A 12 -5.34 11.40 -18.27
CA ALA A 12 -5.41 10.85 -19.62
C ALA A 12 -4.69 11.77 -20.61
N SER A 13 -3.90 11.19 -21.53
CA SER A 13 -3.28 11.93 -22.60
C SER A 13 -4.32 12.27 -23.70
N ALA A 14 -4.08 13.37 -24.43
CA ALA A 14 -4.78 13.63 -25.67
C ALA A 14 -4.00 13.03 -26.86
N LEU A 15 -4.73 12.45 -27.82
CA LEU A 15 -4.17 12.02 -29.09
C LEU A 15 -4.45 13.09 -30.14
N VAL A 16 -3.40 13.74 -30.66
CA VAL A 16 -3.54 14.95 -31.47
C VAL A 16 -4.17 14.68 -32.83
N ASN A 17 -3.66 13.79 -33.65
CA ASN A 17 -4.26 13.39 -34.93
C ASN A 17 -3.83 11.95 -35.28
N THR A 18 -4.77 11.15 -35.72
CA THR A 18 -4.49 9.83 -36.31
C THR A 18 -4.93 9.88 -37.78
N ALA A 19 -4.03 9.61 -38.71
CA ALA A 19 -4.36 9.56 -40.12
C ALA A 19 -5.30 8.39 -40.44
N ALA A 20 -6.02 8.48 -41.52
CA ALA A 20 -6.92 7.42 -41.98
C ALA A 20 -6.16 6.08 -42.14
N GLY A 21 -6.72 5.01 -41.58
CA GLY A 21 -6.12 3.67 -41.61
C GLY A 21 -5.02 3.42 -40.54
N LEU A 22 -4.69 4.40 -39.71
CA LEU A 22 -3.73 4.25 -38.61
C LEU A 22 -4.45 4.17 -37.27
N THR A 23 -3.74 3.60 -36.27
CA THR A 23 -4.15 3.55 -34.87
C THR A 23 -3.33 4.54 -34.06
N GLY A 24 -3.85 4.93 -32.90
CA GLY A 24 -3.14 5.76 -31.92
C GLY A 24 -3.65 5.46 -30.52
N ASP A 25 -2.82 5.70 -29.51
CA ASP A 25 -3.09 5.35 -28.13
C ASP A 25 -3.42 6.57 -27.26
N VAL A 26 -4.44 6.45 -26.43
CA VAL A 26 -4.67 7.34 -25.30
C VAL A 26 -4.10 6.67 -24.07
N THR A 27 -3.08 7.29 -23.48
CA THR A 27 -2.41 6.76 -22.28
C THR A 27 -3.12 7.27 -21.02
N VAL A 28 -3.43 6.37 -20.10
CA VAL A 28 -3.88 6.73 -18.76
C VAL A 28 -2.73 6.50 -17.78
N THR A 29 -2.39 7.54 -17.02
CA THR A 29 -1.34 7.48 -15.99
C THR A 29 -1.95 7.59 -14.61
N ALA A 30 -1.57 6.70 -13.70
CA ALA A 30 -1.97 6.74 -12.30
C ALA A 30 -0.90 7.41 -11.44
N SER A 31 -1.32 8.30 -10.54
CA SER A 31 -0.47 8.82 -9.46
C SER A 31 -0.42 7.82 -8.32
N THR A 32 0.78 7.49 -7.85
CA THR A 32 1.03 6.61 -6.70
C THR A 32 1.39 7.40 -5.44
N ALA A 33 1.22 8.71 -5.43
CA ALA A 33 1.57 9.57 -4.30
C ALA A 33 0.70 9.36 -3.06
N LEU A 34 -0.55 8.89 -3.25
CA LEU A 34 -1.50 8.61 -2.17
C LEU A 34 -2.22 7.29 -2.46
N ALA A 35 -2.31 6.43 -1.45
CA ALA A 35 -3.07 5.19 -1.52
C ALA A 35 -4.57 5.44 -1.77
N GLY A 36 -5.25 4.48 -2.36
CA GLY A 36 -6.68 4.51 -2.61
C GLY A 36 -7.10 3.96 -3.96
N SER A 37 -8.40 3.94 -4.20
CA SER A 37 -9.00 3.43 -5.43
C SER A 37 -8.58 4.23 -6.67
N LEU A 38 -8.34 3.51 -7.75
CA LEU A 38 -8.15 4.05 -9.10
C LEU A 38 -9.39 3.80 -9.98
N ALA A 39 -10.48 3.24 -9.42
CA ALA A 39 -11.69 2.97 -10.18
C ALA A 39 -12.25 4.25 -10.81
N ASP A 40 -12.47 4.21 -12.12
CA ASP A 40 -12.99 5.33 -12.92
C ASP A 40 -13.49 4.83 -14.29
N THR A 41 -13.99 5.75 -15.08
CA THR A 41 -14.34 5.55 -16.50
C THR A 41 -13.58 6.56 -17.34
N LEU A 42 -12.71 6.07 -18.23
CA LEU A 42 -12.13 6.92 -19.29
C LEU A 42 -13.21 7.20 -20.35
N ASN A 43 -13.56 8.45 -20.50
CA ASN A 43 -14.47 8.91 -21.55
C ASN A 43 -13.66 9.39 -22.74
N LEU A 44 -13.92 8.84 -23.93
CA LEU A 44 -13.25 9.17 -25.17
C LEU A 44 -14.18 9.99 -26.07
N ALA A 45 -13.76 11.18 -26.44
CA ALA A 45 -14.41 12.00 -27.46
C ALA A 45 -13.61 11.97 -28.74
N PHE A 46 -14.30 11.69 -29.86
CA PHE A 46 -13.71 11.63 -31.19
C PHE A 46 -14.21 12.78 -32.04
N VAL A 47 -13.31 13.35 -32.82
CA VAL A 47 -13.63 14.38 -33.81
C VAL A 47 -12.96 14.00 -35.13
N SER A 48 -13.75 13.92 -36.21
CA SER A 48 -13.21 13.86 -37.55
C SER A 48 -12.62 15.23 -37.91
N ASN A 49 -11.34 15.28 -38.24
CA ASN A 49 -10.64 16.51 -38.55
C ASN A 49 -10.60 16.70 -40.08
N ALA A 50 -11.13 17.82 -40.56
CA ALA A 50 -11.10 18.18 -41.98
C ALA A 50 -9.68 18.51 -42.50
N ASN A 51 -8.67 18.54 -41.63
CA ASN A 51 -7.25 18.73 -41.96
C ASN A 51 -6.97 19.98 -42.85
N GLY A 52 -7.67 21.08 -42.56
CA GLY A 52 -7.49 22.37 -43.28
C GLY A 52 -8.15 22.48 -44.64
N VAL A 53 -8.98 21.52 -45.03
CA VAL A 53 -9.73 21.60 -46.29
C VAL A 53 -10.75 22.74 -46.21
N ALA A 54 -10.65 23.70 -47.11
CA ALA A 54 -11.53 24.88 -47.15
C ALA A 54 -13.00 24.46 -47.27
N GLY A 55 -13.86 25.07 -46.46
CA GLY A 55 -15.30 24.79 -46.43
C GLY A 55 -15.72 23.54 -45.63
N LEU A 56 -14.77 22.78 -45.07
CA LEU A 56 -15.06 21.68 -44.15
C LEU A 56 -14.68 22.03 -42.73
N THR A 57 -15.52 21.64 -41.77
CA THR A 57 -15.27 21.76 -40.32
C THR A 57 -15.13 20.40 -39.69
N GLY A 58 -14.43 20.32 -38.56
CA GLY A 58 -14.36 19.10 -37.78
C GLY A 58 -15.76 18.64 -37.32
N GLN A 59 -16.03 17.34 -37.42
CA GLN A 59 -17.32 16.74 -37.08
C GLN A 59 -17.15 15.85 -35.84
N ALA A 60 -17.96 16.08 -34.80
CA ALA A 60 -18.01 15.19 -33.66
C ALA A 60 -18.51 13.81 -34.07
N LEU A 61 -17.83 12.78 -33.61
CA LEU A 61 -18.20 11.38 -33.80
C LEU A 61 -18.70 10.76 -32.48
N THR A 62 -19.34 9.60 -32.57
CA THR A 62 -19.77 8.86 -31.38
C THR A 62 -18.55 8.55 -30.50
N GLY A 63 -18.61 8.96 -29.26
CA GLY A 63 -17.60 8.67 -28.23
C GLY A 63 -17.59 7.21 -27.77
N GLY A 64 -16.64 6.88 -26.93
CA GLY A 64 -16.52 5.57 -26.29
C GLY A 64 -16.16 5.69 -24.81
N THR A 65 -16.30 4.60 -24.07
CA THR A 65 -15.92 4.54 -22.66
C THR A 65 -15.09 3.29 -22.37
N VAL A 66 -14.12 3.42 -21.48
CA VAL A 66 -13.30 2.30 -20.97
C VAL A 66 -13.31 2.33 -19.44
N ALA A 67 -13.74 1.24 -18.82
CA ALA A 67 -13.68 1.10 -17.37
C ALA A 67 -12.22 0.96 -16.92
N ILE A 68 -11.84 1.69 -15.88
CA ILE A 68 -10.54 1.60 -15.22
C ILE A 68 -10.77 0.98 -13.85
N THR A 69 -9.97 -0.03 -13.49
CA THR A 69 -10.00 -0.68 -12.17
C THR A 69 -8.60 -0.77 -11.61
N GLY A 70 -8.48 -0.75 -10.28
CA GLY A 70 -7.21 -0.86 -9.57
C GLY A 70 -7.21 -0.05 -8.28
N ALA A 71 -6.12 -0.14 -7.55
CA ALA A 71 -5.88 0.66 -6.37
C ALA A 71 -4.37 0.84 -6.14
N VAL A 72 -4.00 1.90 -5.42
CA VAL A 72 -2.66 2.14 -4.88
C VAL A 72 -2.71 1.79 -3.39
N TYR A 73 -1.71 1.06 -2.90
CA TYR A 73 -1.59 0.68 -1.51
C TYR A 73 -0.35 1.32 -0.87
N ASP A 74 -0.50 1.72 0.39
CA ASP A 74 0.61 2.09 1.26
C ASP A 74 1.20 0.82 1.89
N LEU A 75 2.51 0.79 2.13
CA LEU A 75 3.14 -0.23 2.97
C LEU A 75 2.66 -0.08 4.42
N ALA A 76 2.86 -1.12 5.24
CA ALA A 76 2.63 -1.04 6.67
C ALA A 76 3.53 0.04 7.30
N ASN A 77 2.96 0.80 8.24
CA ASN A 77 3.64 1.87 8.96
C ASN A 77 3.89 1.44 10.42
N ALA A 78 5.00 0.73 10.61
CA ALA A 78 5.34 0.09 11.87
C ALA A 78 6.00 1.06 12.86
N ALA A 79 5.55 1.01 14.13
CA ALA A 79 6.28 1.58 15.25
C ALA A 79 6.36 0.56 16.39
N VAL A 80 7.54 0.46 17.02
CA VAL A 80 7.83 -0.50 18.10
C VAL A 80 8.20 0.25 19.38
N THR A 81 7.64 -0.15 20.51
CA THR A 81 8.05 0.37 21.83
C THR A 81 9.51 0.02 22.08
N PRO A 82 10.43 0.98 22.29
CA PRO A 82 11.87 0.73 22.21
C PRO A 82 12.44 0.00 23.43
N THR A 83 11.73 -0.04 24.56
CA THR A 83 12.24 -0.62 25.79
C THR A 83 11.18 -1.39 26.56
N LEU A 84 11.58 -2.50 27.17
CA LEU A 84 10.81 -3.25 28.16
C LEU A 84 11.69 -3.48 29.39
N THR A 85 11.23 -3.03 30.55
CA THR A 85 11.96 -3.19 31.81
C THR A 85 11.20 -4.13 32.76
N PHE A 86 11.77 -5.25 33.13
CA PHE A 86 11.19 -6.17 34.10
C PHE A 86 11.50 -5.79 35.55
N GLY A 87 12.65 -5.18 35.80
CA GLY A 87 13.18 -5.03 37.16
C GLY A 87 13.45 -6.41 37.80
N ASN A 88 13.26 -6.51 39.13
CA ASN A 88 13.40 -7.77 39.88
C ASN A 88 12.05 -8.50 39.90
N VAL A 89 11.94 -9.58 39.12
CA VAL A 89 10.72 -10.37 39.00
C VAL A 89 10.93 -11.85 39.30
N ARG A 90 9.86 -12.58 39.50
CA ARG A 90 9.87 -14.04 39.59
C ARG A 90 9.72 -14.67 38.22
N THR A 91 10.20 -15.93 38.10
CA THR A 91 9.93 -16.77 36.94
C THR A 91 8.43 -16.81 36.65
N GLY A 92 8.06 -16.65 35.37
CA GLY A 92 6.68 -16.57 34.93
C GLY A 92 6.16 -15.14 34.74
N ALA A 93 6.89 -14.10 35.18
CA ALA A 93 6.52 -12.72 34.96
C ALA A 93 6.43 -12.44 33.45
N VAL A 94 5.44 -11.61 33.04
CA VAL A 94 5.16 -11.27 31.66
C VAL A 94 5.25 -9.76 31.50
N GLY A 95 5.88 -9.33 30.42
CA GLY A 95 5.88 -7.96 29.92
C GLY A 95 5.52 -7.94 28.44
N THR A 96 5.25 -6.79 27.91
CA THR A 96 4.89 -6.62 26.49
C THR A 96 5.73 -5.53 25.83
N VAL A 97 6.04 -5.76 24.55
CA VAL A 97 6.59 -4.75 23.65
C VAL A 97 5.49 -4.43 22.64
N GLY A 98 4.92 -3.23 22.73
CA GLY A 98 3.86 -2.78 21.84
C GLY A 98 4.38 -2.56 20.42
N VAL A 99 3.63 -3.00 19.44
CA VAL A 99 3.86 -2.74 18.02
C VAL A 99 2.58 -2.18 17.40
N THR A 100 2.69 -1.11 16.65
CA THR A 100 1.55 -0.50 15.96
C THR A 100 1.77 -0.51 14.45
N ASN A 101 0.69 -0.57 13.69
CA ASN A 101 0.64 -0.33 12.24
C ASN A 101 -0.29 0.86 11.99
N ALA A 102 0.23 2.07 12.20
CA ALA A 102 -0.58 3.28 12.11
C ALA A 102 -1.03 3.57 10.67
N ALA A 103 -2.27 4.00 10.47
CA ALA A 103 -2.76 4.37 9.15
C ALA A 103 -1.97 5.55 8.57
N ILE A 104 -1.57 5.47 7.29
CA ILE A 104 -0.91 6.55 6.54
C ILE A 104 -1.96 7.42 5.85
N THR A 105 -2.68 6.84 4.89
CA THR A 105 -3.73 7.53 4.13
C THR A 105 -5.10 6.96 4.45
N SER A 106 -5.24 5.64 4.35
CA SER A 106 -6.48 4.91 4.62
C SER A 106 -6.14 3.46 4.95
N ALA A 107 -6.65 2.97 6.07
CA ALA A 107 -6.47 1.58 6.50
C ALA A 107 -6.97 0.54 5.47
N GLN A 108 -7.94 0.92 4.62
CA GLN A 108 -8.46 0.05 3.55
C GLN A 108 -7.42 -0.22 2.45
N TYR A 109 -6.52 0.73 2.19
CA TYR A 109 -5.51 0.67 1.14
C TYR A 109 -4.10 0.70 1.74
N GLN A 110 -3.91 -0.01 2.84
CA GLN A 110 -2.63 -0.17 3.50
C GLN A 110 -2.41 -1.64 3.85
N ASP A 111 -1.18 -2.09 3.70
CA ASP A 111 -0.77 -3.44 4.05
C ASP A 111 -0.93 -3.72 5.56
N SER A 112 -1.10 -4.97 5.88
CA SER A 112 -0.96 -5.46 7.25
C SER A 112 0.51 -5.59 7.62
N LEU A 113 0.79 -5.70 8.92
CA LEU A 113 2.15 -5.83 9.46
C LEU A 113 2.33 -7.22 10.09
N ASP A 114 3.31 -7.96 9.63
CA ASP A 114 3.80 -9.15 10.29
C ASP A 114 5.03 -8.83 11.14
N VAL A 115 5.05 -9.38 12.35
CA VAL A 115 6.08 -9.11 13.35
C VAL A 115 6.72 -10.42 13.81
N THR A 116 8.05 -10.47 13.78
CA THR A 116 8.83 -11.58 14.32
C THR A 116 9.87 -11.05 15.28
N ALA A 117 9.76 -11.38 16.55
CA ALA A 117 10.74 -11.02 17.57
C ALA A 117 11.55 -12.25 18.00
N THR A 118 12.86 -12.05 18.19
CA THR A 118 13.79 -13.06 18.67
C THR A 118 14.69 -12.49 19.78
N SER A 119 15.22 -13.37 20.64
CA SER A 119 16.18 -13.01 21.68
C SER A 119 17.28 -14.06 21.76
N ALA A 120 18.50 -13.62 21.95
CA ALA A 120 19.64 -14.50 22.27
C ALA A 120 19.62 -14.99 23.72
N ASN A 121 18.84 -14.36 24.61
CA ASN A 121 18.72 -14.77 26.01
C ASN A 121 17.70 -15.90 26.16
N ALA A 122 18.17 -17.14 26.36
CA ALA A 122 17.34 -18.33 26.53
C ALA A 122 16.43 -18.30 27.77
N ARG A 123 16.57 -17.30 28.68
CA ARG A 123 15.68 -17.10 29.81
C ARG A 123 14.41 -16.36 29.45
N LEU A 124 14.32 -15.81 28.26
CA LEU A 124 13.14 -15.15 27.75
C LEU A 124 12.40 -16.07 26.79
N ALA A 125 11.11 -16.25 27.00
CA ALA A 125 10.22 -16.87 26.01
C ALA A 125 9.38 -15.78 25.34
N LEU A 126 9.35 -15.77 24.02
CA LEU A 126 8.67 -14.76 23.20
C LEU A 126 7.44 -15.37 22.55
N THR A 127 6.39 -14.58 22.47
CA THR A 127 5.22 -14.88 21.63
C THR A 127 4.93 -13.65 20.76
N ASN A 128 4.97 -13.84 19.46
CA ASN A 128 4.70 -12.77 18.49
C ASN A 128 3.18 -12.55 18.38
N PRO A 129 2.74 -11.32 18.05
CA PRO A 129 1.36 -11.06 17.72
C PRO A 129 0.97 -11.80 16.43
N ALA A 130 -0.33 -11.97 16.22
CA ALA A 130 -0.84 -12.25 14.88
C ALA A 130 -0.56 -11.06 13.95
N THR A 131 -0.77 -11.23 12.64
CA THR A 131 -0.70 -10.14 11.67
C THR A 131 -1.53 -8.93 12.16
N ILE A 132 -0.89 -7.76 12.23
CA ILE A 132 -1.49 -6.51 12.69
C ILE A 132 -2.10 -5.78 11.49
N ALA A 133 -3.41 -5.60 11.49
CA ALA A 133 -4.09 -4.85 10.44
C ALA A 133 -3.64 -3.38 10.42
N ALA A 134 -3.88 -2.68 9.30
CA ALA A 134 -3.71 -1.23 9.25
C ALA A 134 -4.59 -0.56 10.33
N ASP A 135 -4.07 0.50 10.93
CA ASP A 135 -4.69 1.27 12.04
C ASP A 135 -4.94 0.41 13.31
N ALA A 136 -4.14 -0.63 13.52
CA ALA A 136 -4.23 -1.51 14.67
C ALA A 136 -2.91 -1.62 15.43
N ALA A 137 -2.96 -2.25 16.62
CA ALA A 137 -1.82 -2.55 17.45
C ALA A 137 -1.82 -4.03 17.85
N GLY A 138 -0.64 -4.53 18.21
CA GLY A 138 -0.42 -5.84 18.77
C GLY A 138 0.79 -5.83 19.69
N ASP A 139 0.96 -6.89 20.47
CA ASP A 139 2.03 -7.00 21.45
C ASP A 139 2.92 -8.22 21.21
N VAL A 140 4.23 -8.01 21.23
CA VAL A 140 5.17 -9.11 21.47
C VAL A 140 5.17 -9.38 22.96
N THR A 141 4.68 -10.55 23.36
CA THR A 141 4.70 -10.98 24.75
C THR A 141 6.08 -11.56 25.10
N VAL A 142 6.68 -11.05 26.16
CA VAL A 142 7.98 -11.48 26.67
C VAL A 142 7.79 -12.06 28.06
N ARG A 143 8.15 -13.33 28.28
CA ARG A 143 8.00 -14.02 29.55
C ARG A 143 9.37 -14.39 30.12
N ALA A 144 9.59 -14.09 31.40
CA ALA A 144 10.72 -14.60 32.15
C ALA A 144 10.56 -16.13 32.40
N ALA A 145 11.16 -16.95 31.55
CA ALA A 145 10.97 -18.40 31.55
C ALA A 145 11.77 -19.12 32.61
N THR A 146 13.00 -18.65 32.90
CA THR A 146 13.90 -19.22 33.90
C THR A 146 14.59 -18.13 34.73
N ALA A 147 15.04 -18.47 35.93
CA ALA A 147 15.74 -17.55 36.84
C ALA A 147 17.11 -17.10 36.28
N GLY A 148 17.50 -15.86 36.53
CA GLY A 148 18.77 -15.24 36.16
C GLY A 148 18.58 -13.87 35.57
N SER A 149 19.66 -13.26 35.03
CA SER A 149 19.58 -11.96 34.35
C SER A 149 18.70 -12.05 33.10
N LEU A 150 17.82 -11.06 32.97
CA LEU A 150 16.91 -10.91 31.83
C LEU A 150 17.41 -9.87 30.83
N ASP A 151 18.62 -9.31 31.05
CA ASP A 151 19.20 -8.31 30.13
C ASP A 151 19.38 -8.94 28.75
N ALA A 152 18.76 -8.32 27.76
CA ALA A 152 18.83 -8.75 26.38
C ALA A 152 18.42 -7.63 25.42
N THR A 153 18.93 -7.71 24.19
CA THR A 153 18.36 -7.01 23.05
C THR A 153 17.37 -7.95 22.34
N LEU A 154 16.19 -7.47 22.04
CA LEU A 154 15.26 -8.16 21.16
C LEU A 154 15.51 -7.72 19.73
N SER A 155 15.68 -8.67 18.81
CA SER A 155 15.69 -8.39 17.39
C SER A 155 14.25 -8.50 16.88
N VAL A 156 13.74 -7.44 16.25
CA VAL A 156 12.38 -7.39 15.72
C VAL A 156 12.45 -7.30 14.20
N GLY A 157 11.98 -8.33 13.51
CA GLY A 157 11.77 -8.31 12.06
C GLY A 157 10.35 -7.85 11.76
N LEU A 158 10.21 -6.96 10.79
CA LEU A 158 8.95 -6.34 10.37
C LEU A 158 8.76 -6.58 8.88
N VAL A 159 7.57 -7.05 8.48
CA VAL A 159 7.22 -7.27 7.08
C VAL A 159 5.87 -6.63 6.79
N SER A 160 5.83 -5.77 5.78
CA SER A 160 4.60 -5.28 5.19
C SER A 160 3.98 -6.42 4.38
N ASN A 161 2.80 -6.89 4.79
CA ASN A 161 2.12 -8.03 4.22
C ASN A 161 0.96 -7.55 3.35
N ALA A 162 1.08 -7.75 2.04
CA ALA A 162 0.10 -7.35 1.04
C ALA A 162 -1.20 -8.18 1.07
N ARG A 163 -1.31 -9.20 1.95
CA ARG A 163 -2.48 -10.05 2.16
C ARG A 163 -3.02 -10.71 0.90
N GLY A 164 -2.13 -11.05 -0.03
CA GLY A 164 -2.50 -11.71 -1.28
C GLY A 164 -3.20 -10.77 -2.29
N VAL A 165 -3.05 -9.47 -2.16
CA VAL A 165 -3.50 -8.52 -3.19
C VAL A 165 -2.73 -8.80 -4.47
N THR A 166 -3.43 -9.13 -5.55
CA THR A 166 -2.82 -9.49 -6.83
C THR A 166 -1.90 -8.38 -7.35
N GLY A 167 -0.66 -8.74 -7.65
CA GLY A 167 0.35 -7.82 -8.19
C GLY A 167 1.15 -7.07 -7.12
N LEU A 168 0.95 -7.36 -5.83
CA LEU A 168 1.76 -6.85 -4.74
C LEU A 168 2.46 -8.00 -4.01
N ASP A 169 3.72 -7.77 -3.64
CA ASP A 169 4.55 -8.70 -2.87
C ASP A 169 4.76 -8.17 -1.45
N ASP A 170 4.95 -9.10 -0.51
CA ASP A 170 5.34 -8.77 0.86
C ASP A 170 6.72 -8.10 0.88
N THR A 171 6.86 -7.05 1.68
CA THR A 171 8.06 -6.22 1.71
C THR A 171 8.66 -6.15 3.11
N ALA A 172 9.95 -6.52 3.26
CA ALA A 172 10.67 -6.34 4.52
C ALA A 172 10.83 -4.84 4.81
N LEU A 173 10.49 -4.44 6.05
CA LEU A 173 10.65 -3.06 6.52
C LEU A 173 11.96 -2.92 7.29
N ALA A 174 12.54 -1.72 7.28
CA ALA A 174 13.64 -1.39 8.18
C ALA A 174 13.13 -1.34 9.63
N ALA A 175 13.85 -1.99 10.56
CA ALA A 175 13.58 -1.97 11.99
C ALA A 175 14.32 -0.83 12.69
#